data_8f7d3eaaaba3c5f96b9210b51a2a5e34
#
_entry.id   8f7d3eaaaba3c5f96b9210b51a2a5e34
#
_cell.length_a   1.000
_cell.length_b   1.000
_cell.length_c   1.000
_cell.angle_alpha   90.00
_cell.angle_beta   90.00
_cell.angle_gamma   90.00
#
_symmetry.space_group_name_H-M   'P 1'
#
loop_
_entity.id
_entity.type
_entity.pdbx_description
1 polymer ?
#
loop_
_entity_poly.entity_id
_entity_poly.type
_entity_poly.pdbx_seq_one_letter_code
_entity_poly.pdbx_strand_id
1 'polypeptide(L)'
;MHKYFGIENLTLDIKSKSKNLGFMSCGISEARFLEEEASKLEEWLNNNMNGKMSYMERNFDMRLDPRKIVDDAKSVISLTYNYFPKQTLSESGFKVSKYAYGKDYHFVIKEKLRNLLEYIKEKAGDINGRVFVDSAPILERAWAKKSGLGWVGKNTNLISKQNGSFFFLCEIILDLKLDYDHIETDHCGSCTACIDACPTDAIVEPYVVDGSKCISYYTIELKDNIPDHVKGSYGDWIFGCDICQDVCPWNRFSKAHNEPLFNPKDEFLSITKNDWIEMTKETFNKVFKNSAVKRTGFDGIKRNIEFIKRK
;
A
#
# COMPACT_ATOMS: atom_id res chain seq x y z
N MET A 1 29.94 -14.67 -24.51
CA MET A 1 29.44 -16.04 -24.28
C MET A 1 28.33 -15.96 -23.26
N HIS A 2 27.07 -15.65 -23.70
CA HIS A 2 25.92 -15.61 -22.78
C HIS A 2 25.56 -17.05 -22.43
N LYS A 3 25.75 -17.41 -21.14
CA LYS A 3 25.20 -18.65 -20.60
C LYS A 3 23.67 -18.50 -20.66
N TYR A 4 23.00 -19.29 -21.48
CA TYR A 4 21.56 -19.53 -21.41
C TYR A 4 21.28 -20.15 -20.03
N PHE A 5 21.02 -19.32 -19.04
CA PHE A 5 20.34 -19.78 -17.83
C PHE A 5 18.91 -20.13 -18.26
N GLY A 6 18.45 -21.34 -17.98
CA GLY A 6 17.04 -21.67 -18.19
C GLY A 6 16.15 -20.67 -17.44
N ILE A 7 14.91 -20.46 -17.93
CA ILE A 7 13.93 -19.51 -17.33
C ILE A 7 13.78 -19.75 -15.83
N GLU A 8 13.76 -21.02 -15.41
CA GLU A 8 13.66 -21.43 -14.00
C GLU A 8 14.82 -20.87 -13.15
N ASN A 9 16.05 -20.99 -13.62
CA ASN A 9 17.22 -20.46 -12.90
C ASN A 9 17.16 -18.92 -12.78
N LEU A 10 16.72 -18.23 -13.84
CA LEU A 10 16.58 -16.77 -13.80
C LEU A 10 15.47 -16.34 -12.81
N THR A 11 14.34 -17.06 -12.78
CA THR A 11 13.26 -16.80 -11.83
C THR A 11 13.76 -16.91 -10.38
N LEU A 12 14.51 -17.96 -10.06
CA LEU A 12 15.10 -18.17 -8.73
C LEU A 12 16.13 -17.08 -8.40
N ASP A 13 16.96 -16.69 -9.36
CA ASP A 13 17.94 -15.61 -9.19
C ASP A 13 17.26 -14.26 -8.89
N ILE A 14 16.17 -13.94 -9.58
CA ILE A 14 15.36 -12.74 -9.34
C ILE A 14 14.80 -12.73 -7.91
N LYS A 15 14.21 -13.85 -7.47
CA LYS A 15 13.69 -14.00 -6.11
C LYS A 15 14.79 -13.87 -5.05
N SER A 16 15.95 -14.47 -5.29
CA SER A 16 17.12 -14.34 -4.41
C SER A 16 17.63 -12.90 -4.35
N LYS A 17 17.78 -12.25 -5.51
CA LYS A 17 18.22 -10.84 -5.60
C LYS A 17 17.25 -9.90 -4.90
N SER A 18 15.93 -10.10 -5.05
CA SER A 18 14.92 -9.28 -4.38
C SER A 18 15.06 -9.36 -2.85
N LYS A 19 15.27 -10.57 -2.31
CA LYS A 19 15.54 -10.76 -0.88
C LYS A 19 16.79 -10.02 -0.42
N ASN A 20 17.87 -10.05 -1.20
CA ASN A 20 19.13 -9.35 -0.89
C ASN A 20 18.95 -7.81 -0.93
N LEU A 21 18.00 -7.31 -1.71
CA LEU A 21 17.61 -5.89 -1.73
C LEU A 21 16.68 -5.48 -0.58
N GLY A 22 16.27 -6.44 0.27
CA GLY A 22 15.46 -6.22 1.45
C GLY A 22 13.95 -6.38 1.23
N PHE A 23 13.51 -6.85 0.05
CA PHE A 23 12.12 -7.22 -0.15
C PHE A 23 11.78 -8.45 0.70
N MET A 24 10.59 -8.42 1.30
CA MET A 24 10.12 -9.45 2.22
C MET A 24 9.63 -10.69 1.47
N SER A 25 8.94 -10.48 0.36
CA SER A 25 8.43 -11.51 -0.53
C SER A 25 8.51 -11.06 -1.98
N CYS A 26 8.64 -12.02 -2.89
CA CYS A 26 8.64 -11.82 -4.33
C CYS A 26 7.86 -12.96 -4.98
N GLY A 27 6.83 -12.63 -5.74
CA GLY A 27 6.03 -13.56 -6.50
C GLY A 27 5.83 -13.08 -7.93
N ILE A 28 5.54 -13.99 -8.83
CA ILE A 28 5.46 -13.72 -10.27
C ILE A 28 4.16 -14.29 -10.82
N SER A 29 3.45 -13.50 -11.61
CA SER A 29 2.23 -13.91 -12.31
C SER A 29 2.29 -13.57 -13.78
N GLU A 30 1.46 -14.25 -14.58
CA GLU A 30 1.29 -13.94 -15.99
C GLU A 30 0.65 -12.56 -16.18
N ALA A 31 1.24 -11.75 -17.06
CA ALA A 31 0.67 -10.46 -17.46
C ALA A 31 -0.50 -10.69 -18.42
N ARG A 32 -1.72 -10.61 -17.87
CA ARG A 32 -2.97 -10.81 -18.64
C ARG A 32 -4.06 -9.86 -18.14
N PHE A 33 -5.16 -9.80 -18.85
CA PHE A 33 -6.33 -9.06 -18.41
C PHE A 33 -6.89 -9.63 -17.08
N LEU A 34 -7.35 -8.76 -16.20
CA LEU A 34 -7.90 -9.10 -14.86
C LEU A 34 -9.43 -9.23 -14.93
N GLU A 35 -9.96 -10.31 -15.52
CA GLU A 35 -11.39 -10.50 -15.74
C GLU A 35 -12.19 -10.42 -14.43
N GLU A 36 -11.69 -11.10 -13.36
CA GLU A 36 -12.37 -11.15 -12.07
C GLU A 36 -12.43 -9.78 -11.37
N GLU A 37 -11.46 -8.90 -11.65
CA GLU A 37 -11.38 -7.58 -11.01
C GLU A 37 -12.12 -6.51 -11.82
N ALA A 38 -12.40 -6.76 -13.10
CA ALA A 38 -13.06 -5.80 -13.99
C ALA A 38 -14.48 -5.45 -13.50
N SER A 39 -15.33 -6.45 -13.31
CA SER A 39 -16.69 -6.26 -12.82
C SER A 39 -16.74 -5.65 -11.42
N LYS A 40 -15.83 -6.06 -10.52
CA LYS A 40 -15.74 -5.52 -9.16
C LYS A 40 -15.37 -4.04 -9.16
N LEU A 41 -14.38 -3.65 -9.97
CA LEU A 41 -13.96 -2.26 -10.09
C LEU A 41 -15.05 -1.39 -10.69
N GLU A 42 -15.74 -1.87 -11.74
CA GLU A 42 -16.85 -1.18 -12.38
C GLU A 42 -18.01 -0.96 -11.39
N GLU A 43 -18.42 -2.01 -10.68
CA GLU A 43 -19.48 -1.92 -9.67
C GLU A 43 -19.11 -0.96 -8.55
N TRP A 44 -17.86 -1.01 -8.05
CA TRP A 44 -17.36 -0.11 -7.01
C TRP A 44 -17.39 1.36 -7.46
N LEU A 45 -17.02 1.64 -8.70
CA LEU A 45 -17.09 2.98 -9.28
C LEU A 45 -18.53 3.44 -9.50
N ASN A 46 -19.40 2.57 -10.04
CA ASN A 46 -20.82 2.86 -10.28
C ASN A 46 -21.57 3.17 -8.98
N ASN A 47 -21.15 2.58 -7.86
CA ASN A 47 -21.67 2.87 -6.53
C ASN A 47 -21.01 4.11 -5.85
N ASN A 48 -20.16 4.86 -6.57
CA ASN A 48 -19.42 6.03 -6.07
C ASN A 48 -18.57 5.74 -4.81
N MET A 49 -18.14 4.50 -4.61
CA MET A 49 -17.34 4.11 -3.46
C MET A 49 -15.91 4.66 -3.51
N ASN A 50 -15.49 5.22 -4.65
CA ASN A 50 -14.24 5.98 -4.79
C ASN A 50 -14.32 7.39 -4.18
N GLY A 51 -15.52 7.89 -3.85
CA GLY A 51 -15.71 9.26 -3.41
C GLY A 51 -15.12 10.27 -4.42
N LYS A 52 -14.27 11.18 -3.97
CA LYS A 52 -13.60 12.17 -4.84
C LYS A 52 -12.26 11.70 -5.43
N MET A 53 -11.91 10.44 -5.29
CA MET A 53 -10.71 9.84 -5.91
C MET A 53 -10.93 9.58 -7.40
N SER A 54 -11.15 10.65 -8.20
CA SER A 54 -11.42 10.56 -9.64
C SER A 54 -10.30 9.88 -10.45
N TYR A 55 -9.09 9.79 -9.87
CA TYR A 55 -8.00 9.04 -10.49
C TYR A 55 -8.27 7.54 -10.56
N MET A 56 -9.21 7.00 -9.78
CA MET A 56 -9.62 5.59 -9.85
C MET A 56 -10.42 5.28 -11.12
N GLU A 57 -11.18 6.25 -11.64
CA GLU A 57 -11.94 6.13 -12.89
C GLU A 57 -11.02 6.25 -14.11
N ARG A 58 -9.97 7.08 -13.99
CA ARG A 58 -9.03 7.29 -15.08
C ARG A 58 -8.19 6.07 -15.34
N ASN A 59 -7.91 5.83 -16.62
CA ASN A 59 -7.09 4.70 -17.07
C ASN A 59 -7.64 3.33 -16.62
N PHE A 60 -8.97 3.19 -16.61
CA PHE A 60 -9.67 1.96 -16.22
C PHE A 60 -9.07 0.72 -16.90
N ASP A 61 -8.92 0.76 -18.21
CA ASP A 61 -8.36 -0.33 -19.00
C ASP A 61 -6.91 -0.68 -18.63
N MET A 62 -6.08 0.34 -18.33
CA MET A 62 -4.70 0.14 -17.93
C MET A 62 -4.61 -0.54 -16.55
N ARG A 63 -5.60 -0.27 -15.67
CA ARG A 63 -5.67 -0.91 -14.34
C ARG A 63 -5.91 -2.41 -14.44
N LEU A 64 -6.62 -2.82 -15.47
CA LEU A 64 -7.02 -4.20 -15.68
C LEU A 64 -6.04 -4.97 -16.58
N ASP A 65 -5.26 -4.29 -17.41
CA ASP A 65 -4.37 -4.94 -18.36
C ASP A 65 -2.95 -4.32 -18.34
N PRO A 66 -1.98 -5.02 -17.75
CA PRO A 66 -0.61 -4.52 -17.67
C PRO A 66 0.07 -4.39 -19.05
N ARG A 67 -0.44 -5.08 -20.07
CA ARG A 67 0.06 -5.01 -21.46
C ARG A 67 -0.26 -3.65 -22.11
N LYS A 68 -1.20 -2.88 -21.53
CA LYS A 68 -1.47 -1.49 -21.93
C LYS A 68 -0.51 -0.49 -21.25
N ILE A 69 0.32 -0.95 -20.31
CA ILE A 69 1.30 -0.12 -19.57
C ILE A 69 2.72 -0.41 -20.04
N VAL A 70 3.02 -1.68 -20.30
CA VAL A 70 4.27 -2.17 -20.89
C VAL A 70 3.92 -3.04 -22.09
N ASP A 71 4.36 -2.61 -23.26
CA ASP A 71 4.08 -3.34 -24.49
C ASP A 71 4.66 -4.76 -24.42
N ASP A 72 3.90 -5.73 -24.96
CA ASP A 72 4.27 -7.15 -24.97
C ASP A 72 4.57 -7.75 -23.57
N ALA A 73 4.07 -7.14 -22.50
CA ALA A 73 4.26 -7.65 -21.13
C ALA A 73 3.83 -9.12 -21.02
N LYS A 74 4.70 -9.93 -20.41
CA LYS A 74 4.50 -11.38 -20.18
C LYS A 74 4.47 -11.73 -18.70
N SER A 75 5.17 -10.95 -17.86
CA SER A 75 5.25 -11.21 -16.42
C SER A 75 5.01 -9.95 -15.60
N VAL A 76 4.32 -10.12 -14.48
CA VAL A 76 4.21 -9.16 -13.40
C VAL A 76 4.93 -9.75 -12.18
N ILE A 77 6.00 -9.11 -11.76
CA ILE A 77 6.70 -9.44 -10.51
C ILE A 77 6.09 -8.54 -9.44
N SER A 78 5.38 -9.11 -8.49
CA SER A 78 4.88 -8.40 -7.32
C SER A 78 5.80 -8.63 -6.12
N LEU A 79 6.07 -7.57 -5.36
CA LEU A 79 6.96 -7.64 -4.21
C LEU A 79 6.30 -6.96 -3.00
N THR A 80 6.70 -7.40 -1.81
CA THR A 80 6.29 -6.77 -0.55
C THR A 80 7.50 -6.17 0.16
N TYR A 81 7.30 -4.99 0.78
CA TYR A 81 8.34 -4.32 1.53
C TYR A 81 7.82 -3.90 2.90
N ASN A 82 8.43 -4.42 3.97
CA ASN A 82 7.96 -4.27 5.35
C ASN A 82 8.07 -2.82 5.85
N TYR A 83 6.99 -2.30 6.48
CA TYR A 83 7.00 -1.00 7.15
C TYR A 83 6.59 -1.06 8.62
N PHE A 84 6.35 -2.25 9.18
CA PHE A 84 5.94 -2.36 10.57
C PHE A 84 7.01 -1.80 11.50
N PRO A 85 6.74 -0.75 12.30
CA PRO A 85 7.77 -0.05 13.05
C PRO A 85 8.13 -0.77 14.35
N LYS A 86 9.35 -0.52 14.86
CA LYS A 86 9.77 -0.96 16.21
C LYS A 86 9.12 -0.12 17.30
N GLN A 87 8.88 1.15 17.03
CA GLN A 87 8.30 2.12 17.95
C GLN A 87 7.08 2.75 17.34
N THR A 88 6.02 2.90 18.11
CA THR A 88 4.78 3.56 17.72
C THR A 88 4.65 4.91 18.40
N LEU A 89 3.81 5.78 17.84
CA LEU A 89 3.43 7.03 18.49
C LEU A 89 2.70 6.76 19.81
N SER A 90 2.74 7.73 20.73
CA SER A 90 2.02 7.64 21.99
C SER A 90 0.51 7.43 21.77
N GLU A 91 -0.10 6.55 22.54
CA GLU A 91 -1.54 6.29 22.48
C GLU A 91 -2.38 7.52 22.89
N SER A 92 -1.83 8.39 23.73
CA SER A 92 -2.47 9.64 24.15
C SER A 92 -2.35 10.78 23.12
N GLY A 93 -1.54 10.58 22.08
CA GLY A 93 -1.31 11.56 21.00
C GLY A 93 -2.35 11.49 19.89
N PHE A 94 -2.22 12.38 18.89
CA PHE A 94 -2.88 12.16 17.61
C PHE A 94 -2.23 10.99 16.89
N LYS A 95 -3.05 10.27 16.09
CA LYS A 95 -2.63 9.05 15.39
C LYS A 95 -2.32 9.33 13.92
N VAL A 96 -1.23 8.74 13.47
CA VAL A 96 -0.80 8.70 12.06
C VAL A 96 -0.59 7.24 11.69
N SER A 97 -1.01 6.82 10.50
CA SER A 97 -0.79 5.44 10.03
C SER A 97 0.69 5.09 10.02
N LYS A 98 1.03 3.89 10.46
CA LYS A 98 2.39 3.38 10.62
C LYS A 98 3.23 3.48 9.34
N TYR A 99 2.60 3.33 8.17
CA TYR A 99 3.30 3.41 6.89
C TYR A 99 3.94 4.79 6.61
N ALA A 100 3.45 5.84 7.27
CA ALA A 100 3.89 7.21 7.07
C ALA A 100 4.91 7.71 8.12
N TYR A 101 5.44 6.83 8.96
CA TYR A 101 6.33 7.23 10.06
C TYR A 101 7.70 7.72 9.59
N GLY A 102 8.24 7.13 8.54
CA GLY A 102 9.57 7.47 8.02
C GLY A 102 9.56 8.28 6.74
N LYS A 103 10.63 8.09 5.98
CA LYS A 103 10.75 8.65 4.63
C LYS A 103 9.69 8.06 3.71
N ASP A 104 9.21 8.86 2.79
CA ASP A 104 8.23 8.46 1.79
C ASP A 104 8.71 7.22 1.01
N TYR A 105 7.93 6.16 1.11
CA TYR A 105 8.20 4.84 0.57
C TYR A 105 8.35 4.83 -0.95
N HIS A 106 7.71 5.75 -1.66
CA HIS A 106 7.86 5.86 -3.11
C HIS A 106 9.33 6.05 -3.52
N PHE A 107 10.10 6.84 -2.78
CA PHE A 107 11.51 7.04 -3.09
C PHE A 107 12.34 5.81 -2.73
N VAL A 108 12.13 5.25 -1.55
CA VAL A 108 12.93 4.13 -1.01
C VAL A 108 12.74 2.87 -1.86
N ILE A 109 11.48 2.50 -2.10
CA ILE A 109 11.15 1.25 -2.80
C ILE A 109 11.48 1.36 -4.30
N LYS A 110 11.19 2.52 -4.92
CA LYS A 110 11.44 2.71 -6.36
C LYS A 110 12.92 2.59 -6.72
N GLU A 111 13.81 3.03 -5.84
CA GLU A 111 15.26 2.86 -6.02
C GLU A 111 15.63 1.38 -6.02
N LYS A 112 15.12 0.61 -5.05
CA LYS A 112 15.38 -0.84 -4.94
C LYS A 112 14.80 -1.63 -6.12
N LEU A 113 13.61 -1.24 -6.60
CA LEU A 113 13.02 -1.86 -7.79
C LEU A 113 13.84 -1.59 -9.06
N ARG A 114 14.37 -0.38 -9.21
CA ARG A 114 15.27 -0.06 -10.34
C ARG A 114 16.52 -0.93 -10.29
N ASN A 115 17.13 -1.09 -9.13
CA ASN A 115 18.30 -1.97 -8.95
C ASN A 115 17.97 -3.43 -9.28
N LEU A 116 16.75 -3.89 -8.97
CA LEU A 116 16.31 -5.23 -9.34
C LEU A 116 16.08 -5.33 -10.85
N LEU A 117 15.44 -4.35 -11.47
CA LEU A 117 15.21 -4.32 -12.92
C LEU A 117 16.52 -4.29 -13.71
N GLU A 118 17.50 -3.48 -13.30
CA GLU A 118 18.83 -3.47 -13.93
C GLU A 118 19.53 -4.83 -13.81
N TYR A 119 19.47 -5.47 -12.64
CA TYR A 119 19.97 -6.82 -12.46
C TYR A 119 19.30 -7.83 -13.44
N ILE A 120 17.98 -7.72 -13.64
CA ILE A 120 17.26 -8.59 -14.59
C ILE A 120 17.77 -8.34 -16.01
N LYS A 121 17.93 -7.07 -16.41
CA LYS A 121 18.48 -6.69 -17.72
C LYS A 121 19.89 -7.23 -17.94
N GLU A 122 20.76 -7.14 -16.95
CA GLU A 122 22.11 -7.72 -17.01
C GLU A 122 22.12 -9.22 -17.26
N LYS A 123 21.12 -9.94 -16.76
CA LYS A 123 21.00 -11.39 -16.90
C LYS A 123 20.26 -11.84 -18.15
N ALA A 124 19.19 -11.16 -18.49
CA ALA A 124 18.29 -11.54 -19.58
C ALA A 124 18.64 -10.88 -20.93
N GLY A 125 19.37 -9.78 -20.92
CA GLY A 125 19.69 -8.99 -22.10
C GLY A 125 18.68 -7.86 -22.34
N ASP A 126 18.42 -7.55 -23.59
CA ASP A 126 17.51 -6.46 -23.99
C ASP A 126 16.06 -6.85 -23.73
N ILE A 127 15.52 -6.32 -22.63
CA ILE A 127 14.14 -6.50 -22.21
C ILE A 127 13.49 -5.15 -21.91
N ASN A 128 12.20 -5.02 -22.19
CA ASN A 128 11.40 -3.89 -21.80
C ASN A 128 10.74 -4.15 -20.44
N GLY A 129 10.85 -3.20 -19.53
CA GLY A 129 10.27 -3.32 -18.21
C GLY A 129 10.15 -2.00 -17.48
N ARG A 130 9.17 -1.90 -16.60
CA ARG A 130 8.90 -0.71 -15.79
C ARG A 130 8.62 -1.07 -14.35
N VAL A 131 8.99 -0.18 -13.43
CA VAL A 131 8.83 -0.33 -11.98
C VAL A 131 7.71 0.58 -11.48
N PHE A 132 6.92 0.09 -10.53
CA PHE A 132 5.75 0.76 -10.01
C PHE A 132 5.68 0.64 -8.49
N VAL A 133 5.20 1.71 -7.86
CA VAL A 133 4.90 1.79 -6.43
C VAL A 133 3.73 2.76 -6.29
N ASP A 134 2.54 2.28 -5.93
CA ASP A 134 1.31 3.02 -5.65
C ASP A 134 0.80 3.98 -6.75
N SER A 135 1.65 4.81 -7.31
CA SER A 135 1.25 5.98 -8.14
C SER A 135 0.83 5.65 -9.57
N ALA A 136 0.68 4.39 -9.96
CA ALA A 136 0.34 3.96 -11.32
C ALA A 136 -1.08 3.36 -11.41
N PRO A 137 -1.67 3.28 -12.61
CA PRO A 137 -2.94 2.61 -12.81
C PRO A 137 -2.76 1.07 -12.77
N ILE A 138 -2.38 0.54 -11.61
CA ILE A 138 -2.16 -0.88 -11.36
C ILE A 138 -3.00 -1.29 -10.15
N LEU A 139 -3.67 -2.43 -10.24
CA LEU A 139 -4.36 -3.06 -9.12
C LEU A 139 -3.37 -3.93 -8.33
N GLU A 140 -2.47 -3.29 -7.58
CA GLU A 140 -1.34 -3.93 -6.87
C GLU A 140 -1.78 -5.15 -6.03
N ARG A 141 -2.88 -5.02 -5.28
CA ARG A 141 -3.41 -6.12 -4.45
C ARG A 141 -3.87 -7.32 -5.27
N ALA A 142 -4.45 -7.07 -6.45
CA ALA A 142 -4.87 -8.15 -7.36
C ALA A 142 -3.66 -8.88 -7.93
N TRP A 143 -2.64 -8.14 -8.36
CA TRP A 143 -1.40 -8.72 -8.86
C TRP A 143 -0.64 -9.48 -7.78
N ALA A 144 -0.51 -8.92 -6.60
CA ALA A 144 0.15 -9.57 -5.47
C ALA A 144 -0.57 -10.88 -5.05
N LYS A 145 -1.92 -10.91 -5.06
CA LYS A 145 -2.71 -12.14 -4.88
C LYS A 145 -2.40 -13.16 -5.98
N LYS A 146 -2.43 -12.74 -7.26
CA LYS A 146 -2.14 -13.64 -8.40
C LYS A 146 -0.71 -14.18 -8.36
N SER A 147 0.22 -13.41 -7.81
CA SER A 147 1.63 -13.79 -7.64
C SER A 147 1.89 -14.62 -6.35
N GLY A 148 0.84 -15.05 -5.64
CA GLY A 148 0.97 -15.94 -4.49
C GLY A 148 1.55 -15.29 -3.22
N LEU A 149 1.53 -13.96 -3.10
CA LEU A 149 2.09 -13.27 -1.93
C LEU A 149 1.16 -13.30 -0.70
N GLY A 150 -0.08 -13.71 -0.90
CA GLY A 150 -1.11 -13.80 0.11
C GLY A 150 -2.50 -13.70 -0.48
N TRP A 151 -3.49 -13.44 0.34
CA TRP A 151 -4.90 -13.25 -0.08
C TRP A 151 -5.39 -11.84 0.24
N VAL A 152 -6.37 -11.38 -0.50
CA VAL A 152 -7.09 -10.14 -0.17
C VAL A 152 -8.05 -10.46 0.97
N GLY A 153 -7.85 -9.85 2.12
CA GLY A 153 -8.70 -10.05 3.30
C GLY A 153 -10.03 -9.31 3.23
N LYS A 154 -10.93 -9.56 4.18
CA LYS A 154 -12.24 -8.90 4.26
C LYS A 154 -12.14 -7.37 4.40
N ASN A 155 -11.02 -6.84 4.88
CA ASN A 155 -10.69 -5.41 4.92
C ASN A 155 -10.03 -4.89 3.63
N THR A 156 -10.02 -5.69 2.59
CA THR A 156 -9.37 -5.45 1.28
C THR A 156 -7.85 -5.26 1.28
N ASN A 157 -7.16 -5.40 2.40
CA ASN A 157 -5.70 -5.44 2.40
C ASN A 157 -5.19 -6.82 1.94
N LEU A 158 -4.02 -6.85 1.31
CA LEU A 158 -3.31 -8.11 1.12
C LEU A 158 -2.79 -8.60 2.47
N ILE A 159 -3.04 -9.86 2.79
CA ILE A 159 -2.60 -10.50 4.02
C ILE A 159 -1.67 -11.66 3.67
N SER A 160 -0.49 -11.66 4.25
CA SER A 160 0.46 -12.78 4.17
C SER A 160 0.33 -13.66 5.40
N LYS A 161 0.31 -14.98 5.20
CA LYS A 161 0.26 -15.97 6.28
C LYS A 161 1.42 -15.85 7.27
N GLN A 162 2.57 -15.41 6.79
CA GLN A 162 3.80 -15.35 7.59
C GLN A 162 4.09 -13.97 8.16
N ASN A 163 3.54 -12.90 7.55
CA ASN A 163 3.99 -11.52 7.80
C ASN A 163 2.87 -10.54 8.12
N GLY A 164 1.60 -11.00 8.18
CA GLY A 164 0.46 -10.10 8.38
C GLY A 164 0.21 -9.22 7.15
N SER A 165 -0.08 -7.93 7.35
CA SER A 165 -0.44 -7.00 6.28
C SER A 165 0.29 -5.65 6.34
N PHE A 166 1.23 -5.44 7.27
CA PHE A 166 1.98 -4.19 7.41
C PHE A 166 3.16 -4.12 6.45
N PHE A 167 2.88 -4.13 5.14
CA PHE A 167 3.88 -4.01 4.08
C PHE A 167 3.34 -3.20 2.90
N PHE A 168 4.24 -2.56 2.18
CA PHE A 168 3.95 -1.95 0.89
C PHE A 168 3.92 -3.00 -0.20
N LEU A 169 3.14 -2.74 -1.24
CA LEU A 169 3.13 -3.47 -2.50
C LEU A 169 3.91 -2.68 -3.55
N CYS A 170 4.52 -3.39 -4.47
CA CYS A 170 5.17 -2.79 -5.62
C CYS A 170 5.39 -3.83 -6.72
N GLU A 171 5.50 -3.38 -7.97
CA GLU A 171 5.57 -4.24 -9.13
C GLU A 171 6.69 -3.88 -10.09
N ILE A 172 7.15 -4.91 -10.80
CA ILE A 172 7.90 -4.78 -12.05
C ILE A 172 7.11 -5.52 -13.13
N ILE A 173 6.74 -4.82 -14.19
CA ILE A 173 6.08 -5.41 -15.37
C ILE A 173 7.13 -5.55 -16.47
N LEU A 174 7.22 -6.75 -17.08
CA LEU A 174 8.25 -7.12 -18.04
C LEU A 174 7.68 -7.79 -19.28
N ASP A 175 8.29 -7.58 -20.43
CA ASP A 175 8.05 -8.35 -21.66
C ASP A 175 8.76 -9.74 -21.66
N LEU A 176 9.43 -10.08 -20.57
CA LEU A 176 10.12 -11.35 -20.36
C LEU A 176 9.18 -12.37 -19.70
N LYS A 177 9.08 -13.57 -20.27
CA LYS A 177 8.38 -14.70 -19.62
C LYS A 177 9.25 -15.31 -18.53
N LEU A 178 8.66 -15.44 -17.33
CA LEU A 178 9.24 -16.08 -16.15
C LEU A 178 8.36 -17.26 -15.71
N ASP A 179 8.81 -18.03 -14.72
CA ASP A 179 7.96 -19.04 -14.09
C ASP A 179 6.99 -18.37 -13.14
N TYR A 180 5.73 -18.77 -13.20
CA TYR A 180 4.64 -18.16 -12.44
C TYR A 180 4.38 -18.92 -11.15
N ASP A 181 4.09 -18.15 -10.11
CA ASP A 181 3.70 -18.68 -8.80
C ASP A 181 2.20 -19.01 -8.74
N HIS A 182 1.81 -19.76 -7.73
CA HIS A 182 0.42 -20.16 -7.49
C HIS A 182 -0.27 -19.23 -6.48
N ILE A 183 -1.55 -19.01 -6.69
CA ILE A 183 -2.39 -18.18 -5.80
C ILE A 183 -2.51 -18.85 -4.42
N GLU A 184 -2.36 -18.06 -3.35
CA GLU A 184 -2.61 -18.48 -1.98
C GLU A 184 -4.11 -18.48 -1.69
N THR A 185 -4.56 -19.42 -0.86
CA THR A 185 -5.96 -19.52 -0.43
C THR A 185 -6.33 -18.47 0.60
N ASP A 186 -7.62 -18.15 0.70
CA ASP A 186 -8.14 -17.24 1.72
C ASP A 186 -8.19 -17.92 3.10
N HIS A 187 -7.69 -17.22 4.12
CA HIS A 187 -7.67 -17.67 5.50
C HIS A 187 -8.44 -16.73 6.46
N CYS A 188 -9.30 -15.85 5.95
CA CYS A 188 -10.16 -15.01 6.81
C CYS A 188 -11.25 -15.83 7.53
N GLY A 189 -11.73 -16.90 6.90
CA GLY A 189 -12.75 -17.78 7.49
C GLY A 189 -13.98 -17.02 8.00
N SER A 190 -14.47 -17.35 9.19
CA SER A 190 -15.60 -16.69 9.85
C SER A 190 -15.25 -15.39 10.58
N CYS A 191 -13.97 -14.99 10.67
CA CYS A 191 -13.55 -13.80 11.40
C CYS A 191 -14.14 -12.51 10.80
N THR A 192 -14.68 -11.63 11.66
CA THR A 192 -15.26 -10.33 11.31
C THR A 192 -14.59 -9.16 12.02
N ALA A 193 -13.49 -9.40 12.75
CA ALA A 193 -12.86 -8.39 13.62
C ALA A 193 -12.59 -7.03 12.94
N CYS A 194 -12.16 -7.01 11.68
CA CYS A 194 -11.92 -5.77 10.94
C CYS A 194 -13.21 -5.03 10.54
N ILE A 195 -14.31 -5.78 10.30
CA ILE A 195 -15.62 -5.20 9.98
C ILE A 195 -16.19 -4.56 11.25
N ASP A 196 -16.21 -5.33 12.35
CA ASP A 196 -16.78 -4.92 13.64
C ASP A 196 -16.03 -3.72 14.26
N ALA A 197 -14.72 -3.62 14.00
CA ALA A 197 -13.87 -2.53 14.51
C ALA A 197 -13.88 -1.27 13.65
N CYS A 198 -14.45 -1.29 12.43
CA CYS A 198 -14.44 -0.13 11.55
C CYS A 198 -15.38 0.95 12.05
N PRO A 199 -14.89 2.10 12.56
CA PRO A 199 -15.76 3.04 13.27
C PRO A 199 -16.63 3.89 12.34
N THR A 200 -16.47 3.77 11.04
CA THR A 200 -17.24 4.48 10.01
C THR A 200 -18.02 3.52 9.10
N ASP A 201 -18.05 2.24 9.44
CA ASP A 201 -18.68 1.18 8.63
C ASP A 201 -18.24 1.20 7.16
N ALA A 202 -16.96 1.56 6.95
CA ALA A 202 -16.41 1.64 5.60
C ALA A 202 -16.23 0.25 4.95
N ILE A 203 -16.09 -0.82 5.74
CA ILE A 203 -16.11 -2.19 5.24
C ILE A 203 -17.57 -2.62 5.18
N VAL A 204 -18.23 -2.32 4.06
CA VAL A 204 -19.69 -2.47 3.90
C VAL A 204 -20.14 -3.93 3.81
N GLU A 205 -19.25 -4.78 3.34
CA GLU A 205 -19.39 -6.25 3.34
C GLU A 205 -17.99 -6.88 3.24
N PRO A 206 -17.85 -8.19 3.50
CA PRO A 206 -16.58 -8.87 3.33
C PRO A 206 -15.97 -8.61 1.94
N TYR A 207 -14.72 -8.15 1.92
CA TYR A 207 -13.93 -7.86 0.70
C TYR A 207 -14.35 -6.59 -0.06
N VAL A 208 -15.30 -5.80 0.45
CA VAL A 208 -15.72 -4.53 -0.16
C VAL A 208 -15.58 -3.39 0.84
N VAL A 209 -14.75 -2.42 0.47
CA VAL A 209 -14.58 -1.17 1.23
C VAL A 209 -15.15 -0.01 0.43
N ASP A 210 -16.14 0.68 1.01
CA ASP A 210 -16.57 1.98 0.53
C ASP A 210 -15.49 3.00 0.92
N GLY A 211 -14.65 3.33 -0.07
CA GLY A 211 -13.53 4.26 0.14
C GLY A 211 -14.03 5.62 0.60
N SER A 212 -15.20 6.06 0.16
CA SER A 212 -15.79 7.35 0.52
C SER A 212 -16.15 7.49 2.01
N LYS A 213 -16.23 6.36 2.75
CA LYS A 213 -16.46 6.31 4.20
C LYS A 213 -15.20 6.08 5.02
N CYS A 214 -14.09 5.69 4.39
CA CYS A 214 -12.87 5.33 5.10
C CYS A 214 -12.19 6.55 5.74
N ILE A 215 -11.73 6.43 6.98
CA ILE A 215 -10.93 7.48 7.66
C ILE A 215 -9.70 7.86 6.84
N SER A 216 -9.03 6.89 6.21
CA SER A 216 -7.88 7.17 5.34
C SER A 216 -8.24 8.07 4.17
N TYR A 217 -9.40 7.87 3.54
CA TYR A 217 -9.89 8.75 2.49
C TYR A 217 -10.09 10.17 3.00
N TYR A 218 -10.80 10.33 4.10
CA TYR A 218 -11.08 11.66 4.65
C TYR A 218 -9.83 12.41 5.06
N THR A 219 -8.86 11.70 5.65
CA THR A 219 -7.66 12.33 6.21
C THR A 219 -6.53 12.54 5.20
N ILE A 220 -6.54 11.81 4.07
CA ILE A 220 -5.47 11.88 3.06
C ILE A 220 -5.99 12.44 1.73
N GLU A 221 -7.05 11.85 1.18
CA GLU A 221 -7.49 12.07 -0.20
C GLU A 221 -8.47 13.22 -0.35
N LEU A 222 -9.43 13.34 0.58
CA LEU A 222 -10.41 14.41 0.56
C LEU A 222 -9.70 15.76 0.77
N LYS A 223 -9.92 16.71 -0.14
CA LYS A 223 -9.36 18.08 -0.05
C LYS A 223 -10.37 19.10 0.49
N ASP A 224 -11.64 18.76 0.43
CA ASP A 224 -12.74 19.58 0.97
C ASP A 224 -12.91 19.38 2.49
N ASN A 225 -13.91 20.05 3.05
CA ASN A 225 -14.30 19.85 4.44
C ASN A 225 -14.81 18.43 4.68
N ILE A 226 -14.43 17.86 5.81
CA ILE A 226 -14.92 16.56 6.25
C ILE A 226 -16.39 16.71 6.66
N PRO A 227 -17.29 15.84 6.17
CA PRO A 227 -18.72 15.95 6.47
C PRO A 227 -19.03 15.76 7.98
N ASP A 228 -19.96 16.56 8.51
CA ASP A 228 -20.28 16.50 9.94
C ASP A 228 -20.91 15.18 10.40
N HIS A 229 -21.54 14.42 9.49
CA HIS A 229 -22.18 13.14 9.85
C HIS A 229 -21.17 12.04 10.28
N VAL A 230 -19.89 12.19 9.93
CA VAL A 230 -18.83 11.26 10.38
C VAL A 230 -18.14 11.70 11.67
N LYS A 231 -18.67 12.74 12.32
CA LYS A 231 -18.14 13.31 13.56
C LYS A 231 -18.19 12.29 14.69
N GLY A 232 -17.12 12.22 15.50
CA GLY A 232 -17.04 11.29 16.61
C GLY A 232 -16.48 9.90 16.27
N SER A 233 -16.46 9.51 14.99
CA SER A 233 -16.02 8.18 14.55
C SER A 233 -14.50 8.05 14.35
N TYR A 234 -13.75 9.16 14.31
CA TYR A 234 -12.32 9.12 13.91
C TYR A 234 -11.35 8.73 15.01
N GLY A 235 -11.77 8.75 16.29
CA GLY A 235 -10.80 8.74 17.36
C GLY A 235 -9.84 9.91 17.20
N ASP A 236 -8.54 9.64 17.28
CA ASP A 236 -7.47 10.65 17.16
C ASP A 236 -6.69 10.55 15.84
N TRP A 237 -7.25 9.91 14.79
CA TRP A 237 -6.58 9.72 13.50
C TRP A 237 -6.56 11.01 12.68
N ILE A 238 -5.37 11.63 12.54
CA ILE A 238 -5.18 12.83 11.74
C ILE A 238 -4.59 12.54 10.34
N PHE A 239 -4.05 11.32 10.12
CA PHE A 239 -3.52 10.90 8.85
C PHE A 239 -3.58 9.38 8.71
N GLY A 240 -4.36 8.89 7.73
CA GLY A 240 -4.58 7.46 7.55
C GLY A 240 -5.39 6.83 8.68
N CYS A 241 -5.43 5.51 8.70
CA CYS A 241 -6.09 4.71 9.74
C CYS A 241 -5.59 3.26 9.67
N ASP A 242 -5.15 2.70 10.79
CA ASP A 242 -4.67 1.31 10.86
C ASP A 242 -5.64 0.36 11.58
N ILE A 243 -6.84 0.82 12.00
CA ILE A 243 -7.75 0.06 12.88
C ILE A 243 -8.03 -1.34 12.32
N CYS A 244 -8.41 -1.47 11.05
CA CYS A 244 -8.73 -2.75 10.45
C CYS A 244 -7.51 -3.69 10.30
N GLN A 245 -6.30 -3.14 10.29
CA GLN A 245 -5.06 -3.91 10.32
C GLN A 245 -4.68 -4.27 11.76
N ASP A 246 -4.80 -3.34 12.71
CA ASP A 246 -4.42 -3.56 14.11
C ASP A 246 -5.24 -4.68 14.77
N VAL A 247 -6.52 -4.79 14.44
CA VAL A 247 -7.41 -5.85 14.98
C VAL A 247 -7.29 -7.18 14.23
N CYS A 248 -6.59 -7.20 13.09
CA CYS A 248 -6.48 -8.42 12.28
C CYS A 248 -5.59 -9.46 12.99
N PRO A 249 -6.11 -10.66 13.29
CA PRO A 249 -5.34 -11.68 14.02
C PRO A 249 -4.08 -12.15 13.27
N TRP A 250 -4.02 -11.97 11.95
CA TRP A 250 -2.84 -12.31 11.16
C TRP A 250 -1.67 -11.35 11.41
N ASN A 251 -1.93 -10.13 11.89
CA ASN A 251 -0.89 -9.16 12.19
C ASN A 251 -0.08 -9.46 13.47
N ARG A 252 -0.45 -10.50 14.24
CA ARG A 252 0.41 -11.05 15.30
C ARG A 252 1.74 -11.61 14.77
N PHE A 253 1.83 -11.88 13.48
CA PHE A 253 3.05 -12.36 12.82
C PHE A 253 3.92 -11.24 12.26
N SER A 254 3.45 -9.99 12.30
CA SER A 254 4.22 -8.84 11.84
C SER A 254 5.47 -8.64 12.70
N LYS A 255 6.60 -8.45 12.03
CA LYS A 255 7.90 -8.19 12.67
C LYS A 255 8.39 -6.81 12.26
N ALA A 256 9.09 -6.13 13.17
CA ALA A 256 9.64 -4.81 12.88
C ALA A 256 10.54 -4.83 11.64
N HIS A 257 10.44 -3.78 10.81
CA HIS A 257 11.27 -3.62 9.62
C HIS A 257 12.74 -3.34 9.99
N ASN A 258 13.63 -3.57 9.01
CA ASN A 258 15.06 -3.27 9.12
C ASN A 258 15.50 -2.11 8.20
N GLU A 259 14.56 -1.39 7.57
CA GLU A 259 14.87 -0.25 6.71
C GLU A 259 15.09 1.03 7.55
N PRO A 260 16.33 1.55 7.64
CA PRO A 260 16.60 2.71 8.49
C PRO A 260 15.82 3.96 8.09
N LEU A 261 15.52 4.11 6.79
CA LEU A 261 14.78 5.26 6.27
C LEU A 261 13.29 5.26 6.65
N PHE A 262 12.75 4.12 7.11
CA PHE A 262 11.38 4.02 7.60
C PHE A 262 11.25 4.26 9.10
N ASN A 263 12.37 4.37 9.83
CA ASN A 263 12.32 4.74 11.22
C ASN A 263 11.75 6.16 11.37
N PRO A 264 10.81 6.37 12.32
CA PRO A 264 10.37 7.70 12.66
C PRO A 264 11.52 8.50 13.25
N LYS A 265 11.53 9.81 13.00
CA LYS A 265 12.47 10.71 13.67
C LYS A 265 12.05 10.91 15.13
N ASP A 266 13.01 11.11 16.02
CA ASP A 266 12.74 11.37 17.45
C ASP A 266 11.83 12.60 17.65
N GLU A 267 12.03 13.64 16.84
CA GLU A 267 11.16 14.82 16.82
C GLU A 267 9.69 14.45 16.52
N PHE A 268 9.45 13.47 15.64
CA PHE A 268 8.09 13.02 15.32
C PHE A 268 7.48 12.15 16.42
N LEU A 269 8.27 11.30 17.06
CA LEU A 269 7.81 10.44 18.14
C LEU A 269 7.42 11.25 19.39
N SER A 270 8.05 12.41 19.61
CA SER A 270 7.84 13.27 20.78
C SER A 270 6.73 14.31 20.63
N ILE A 271 6.12 14.45 19.44
CA ILE A 271 5.07 15.45 19.18
C ILE A 271 3.84 15.15 20.06
N THR A 272 3.51 16.08 20.94
CA THR A 272 2.28 16.04 21.75
C THR A 272 1.06 16.54 20.95
N LYS A 273 -0.17 16.32 21.47
CA LYS A 273 -1.39 16.92 20.87
C LYS A 273 -1.31 18.44 20.77
N ASN A 274 -0.76 19.11 21.78
CA ASN A 274 -0.59 20.56 21.77
C ASN A 274 0.40 21.00 20.70
N ASP A 275 1.54 20.31 20.56
CA ASP A 275 2.50 20.61 19.50
C ASP A 275 1.89 20.49 18.11
N TRP A 276 1.03 19.49 17.88
CA TRP A 276 0.28 19.34 16.63
C TRP A 276 -0.68 20.50 16.38
N ILE A 277 -1.40 20.93 17.44
CA ILE A 277 -2.36 22.05 17.38
C ILE A 277 -1.66 23.37 17.08
N GLU A 278 -0.50 23.61 17.72
CA GLU A 278 0.27 24.85 17.58
C GLU A 278 1.27 24.82 16.42
N MET A 279 1.47 23.67 15.79
CA MET A 279 2.45 23.50 14.73
C MET A 279 2.29 24.54 13.62
N THR A 280 3.39 25.20 13.30
CA THR A 280 3.45 26.14 12.17
C THR A 280 3.71 25.41 10.86
N LYS A 281 3.42 26.06 9.74
CA LYS A 281 3.71 25.50 8.40
C LYS A 281 5.20 25.26 8.18
N GLU A 282 6.04 26.10 8.76
CA GLU A 282 7.50 25.95 8.70
C GLU A 282 7.97 24.70 9.45
N THR A 283 7.51 24.51 10.68
CA THR A 283 7.80 23.32 11.50
C THR A 283 7.29 22.04 10.79
N PHE A 284 6.07 22.06 10.28
CA PHE A 284 5.52 20.96 9.50
C PHE A 284 6.41 20.59 8.31
N ASN A 285 6.86 21.58 7.54
CA ASN A 285 7.71 21.34 6.37
C ASN A 285 9.09 20.77 6.75
N LYS A 286 9.62 21.14 7.90
CA LYS A 286 10.89 20.64 8.44
C LYS A 286 10.75 19.18 8.92
N VAL A 287 9.77 18.89 9.77
CA VAL A 287 9.54 17.57 10.37
C VAL A 287 9.19 16.54 9.29
N PHE A 288 8.24 16.87 8.42
CA PHE A 288 7.71 15.97 7.39
C PHE A 288 8.40 16.12 6.02
N LYS A 289 9.63 16.64 5.99
CA LYS A 289 10.41 16.67 4.74
C LYS A 289 10.59 15.25 4.20
N ASN A 290 10.15 15.03 2.97
CA ASN A 290 10.18 13.71 2.29
C ASN A 290 9.38 12.60 3.03
N SER A 291 8.32 12.97 3.74
CA SER A 291 7.37 12.04 4.36
C SER A 291 6.08 11.93 3.54
N ALA A 292 5.44 10.77 3.57
CA ALA A 292 4.12 10.55 2.95
C ALA A 292 3.03 11.47 3.53
N VAL A 293 3.18 11.97 4.76
CA VAL A 293 2.27 12.95 5.39
C VAL A 293 2.11 14.22 4.54
N LYS A 294 3.10 14.57 3.72
CA LYS A 294 3.01 15.71 2.79
C LYS A 294 1.91 15.58 1.73
N ARG A 295 1.37 14.38 1.47
CA ARG A 295 0.30 14.20 0.50
C ARG A 295 -0.96 15.00 0.85
N THR A 296 -1.33 15.03 2.13
CA THR A 296 -2.46 15.86 2.58
C THR A 296 -2.06 17.32 2.83
N GLY A 297 -0.80 17.58 3.11
CA GLY A 297 -0.24 18.91 3.34
C GLY A 297 -0.56 19.49 4.71
N PHE A 298 0.03 20.63 5.03
CA PHE A 298 -0.17 21.32 6.31
C PHE A 298 -1.63 21.67 6.57
N ASP A 299 -2.29 22.28 5.58
CA ASP A 299 -3.68 22.74 5.70
C ASP A 299 -4.64 21.56 5.90
N GLY A 300 -4.37 20.43 5.22
CA GLY A 300 -5.13 19.20 5.40
C GLY A 300 -4.97 18.59 6.80
N ILE A 301 -3.75 18.57 7.35
CA ILE A 301 -3.52 18.12 8.74
C ILE A 301 -4.26 19.04 9.73
N LYS A 302 -4.17 20.36 9.57
CA LYS A 302 -4.90 21.31 10.42
C LYS A 302 -6.42 21.11 10.35
N ARG A 303 -6.96 20.94 9.14
CA ARG A 303 -8.39 20.61 8.95
C ARG A 303 -8.76 19.32 9.70
N ASN A 304 -7.96 18.27 9.61
CA ASN A 304 -8.23 17.00 10.28
C ASN A 304 -8.21 17.13 11.81
N ILE A 305 -7.26 17.89 12.36
CA ILE A 305 -7.17 18.18 13.79
C ILE A 305 -8.39 19.00 14.25
N GLU A 306 -8.75 20.05 13.53
CA GLU A 306 -9.91 20.88 13.84
C GLU A 306 -11.22 20.08 13.82
N PHE A 307 -11.37 19.17 12.83
CA PHE A 307 -12.52 18.28 12.76
C PHE A 307 -12.63 17.39 14.01
N ILE A 308 -11.53 16.80 14.47
CA ILE A 308 -11.50 15.95 15.68
C ILE A 308 -11.82 16.77 16.93
N LYS A 309 -11.36 18.03 17.02
CA LYS A 309 -11.60 18.91 18.17
C LYS A 309 -13.05 19.39 18.30
N ARG A 310 -13.83 19.36 17.25
CA ARG A 310 -15.25 19.78 17.25
C ARG A 310 -16.17 18.73 17.89
N LYS A 311 -15.63 17.81 18.72
CA LYS A 311 -16.39 16.77 19.44
C LYS A 311 -17.57 17.33 20.23
#